data_010d3a25f0607b15b716c8ee30d928b4
#
_entry.id   010d3a25f0607b15b716c8ee30d928b4
#
_cell.length_a   1.000
_cell.length_b   1.000
_cell.length_c   1.000
_cell.angle_alpha   90.00
_cell.angle_beta   90.00
_cell.angle_gamma   90.00
#
_symmetry.space_group_name_H-M   'P 1'
#
loop_
_entity.id
_entity.type
_entity.pdbx_description
1 polymer ?
#
loop_
_entity_poly.entity_id
_entity_poly.type
_entity_poly.pdbx_seq_one_letter_code
_entity_poly.pdbx_strand_id
1 'polypeptide(L)'
;MKGKNQLDTLDLNRIAKPISLNEIKELIPHRYPMLLVDKVLDHEPLKSLHAIKNVTINEPVFTGHFPDAAIFPGVLILEALAQATGILGFKSSEGREENEMYLFASIDKARFKQPVLPGDTMHLHVEFIKERRGMWKFYGEAKVDGKVVCSADLMCAKRKL
;
A
#
# COMPACT_ATOMS: atom_id res chain seq x y z
N MET A 1 -19.07 8.00 -24.33
CA MET A 1 -17.77 7.30 -24.54
C MET A 1 -17.34 6.67 -23.23
N LYS A 2 -17.37 5.34 -23.14
CA LYS A 2 -16.89 4.63 -21.95
C LYS A 2 -15.37 4.73 -21.93
N GLY A 3 -14.80 5.37 -20.87
CA GLY A 3 -13.37 5.38 -20.64
C GLY A 3 -12.88 3.95 -20.51
N LYS A 4 -11.94 3.55 -21.35
CA LYS A 4 -11.25 2.26 -21.23
C LYS A 4 -10.46 2.31 -19.91
N ASN A 5 -10.79 1.38 -19.00
CA ASN A 5 -9.96 1.12 -17.83
C ASN A 5 -8.55 0.77 -18.31
N GLN A 6 -7.54 1.49 -17.82
CA GLN A 6 -6.12 1.22 -18.11
C GLN A 6 -5.64 -0.15 -17.59
N LEU A 7 -6.50 -0.90 -16.90
CA LEU A 7 -6.22 -2.27 -16.41
C LEU A 7 -6.23 -3.34 -17.51
N ASP A 8 -6.69 -3.04 -18.74
CA ASP A 8 -6.90 -4.04 -19.79
C ASP A 8 -5.74 -4.16 -20.80
N THR A 9 -4.64 -3.44 -20.63
CA THR A 9 -3.43 -3.68 -21.40
C THR A 9 -2.35 -4.32 -20.53
N LEU A 10 -2.59 -5.57 -20.12
CA LEU A 10 -1.51 -6.43 -19.63
C LEU A 10 -0.52 -6.63 -20.79
N ASP A 11 0.62 -5.97 -20.70
CA ASP A 11 1.77 -6.33 -21.53
C ASP A 11 2.25 -7.71 -21.09
N LEU A 12 1.78 -8.75 -21.77
CA LEU A 12 2.07 -10.16 -21.49
C LEU A 12 3.58 -10.47 -21.56
N ASN A 13 4.39 -9.56 -22.11
CA ASN A 13 5.84 -9.68 -22.20
C ASN A 13 6.57 -8.93 -21.08
N ARG A 14 5.86 -8.20 -20.22
CA ARG A 14 6.47 -7.46 -19.12
C ARG A 14 6.89 -8.39 -18.00
N ILE A 15 8.20 -8.37 -17.68
CA ILE A 15 8.75 -9.11 -16.54
C ILE A 15 8.43 -8.36 -15.25
N ALA A 16 7.83 -9.03 -14.28
CA ALA A 16 7.56 -8.48 -12.96
C ALA A 16 8.86 -8.04 -12.26
N LYS A 17 8.80 -6.92 -11.53
CA LYS A 17 9.91 -6.34 -10.77
C LYS A 17 9.59 -6.37 -9.27
N PRO A 18 9.91 -7.47 -8.58
CA PRO A 18 9.67 -7.59 -7.15
C PRO A 18 10.64 -6.72 -6.34
N ILE A 19 10.25 -6.37 -5.11
CA ILE A 19 11.11 -5.71 -4.12
C ILE A 19 11.12 -6.58 -2.86
N SER A 20 12.31 -6.92 -2.39
CA SER A 20 12.49 -7.73 -1.20
C SER A 20 12.21 -6.96 0.08
N LEU A 21 11.99 -7.68 1.20
CA LEU A 21 11.80 -7.06 2.51
C LEU A 21 12.99 -6.17 2.91
N ASN A 22 14.22 -6.58 2.63
CA ASN A 22 15.39 -5.77 2.96
C ASN A 22 15.36 -4.43 2.21
N GLU A 23 15.05 -4.45 0.94
CA GLU A 23 14.91 -3.23 0.14
C GLU A 23 13.71 -2.37 0.58
N ILE A 24 12.58 -2.99 0.96
CA ILE A 24 11.44 -2.27 1.55
C ILE A 24 11.88 -1.50 2.81
N LYS A 25 12.68 -2.12 3.68
CA LYS A 25 13.19 -1.49 4.90
C LYS A 25 14.17 -0.34 4.63
N GLU A 26 14.82 -0.31 3.47
CA GLU A 26 15.64 0.83 3.04
C GLU A 26 14.76 1.99 2.53
N LEU A 27 13.60 1.68 1.92
CA LEU A 27 12.69 2.66 1.33
C LEU A 27 11.75 3.30 2.33
N ILE A 28 11.25 2.56 3.33
CA ILE A 28 10.34 3.09 4.35
C ILE A 28 10.89 2.89 5.77
N PRO A 29 10.67 3.86 6.68
CA PRO A 29 11.24 3.81 8.03
C PRO A 29 10.50 2.88 8.98
N HIS A 30 9.32 2.42 8.64
CA HIS A 30 8.45 1.58 9.47
C HIS A 30 9.16 0.30 9.92
N ARG A 31 8.92 -0.10 11.17
CA ARG A 31 9.44 -1.33 11.78
C ARG A 31 8.34 -1.99 12.60
N TYR A 32 8.60 -3.18 13.10
CA TYR A 32 7.66 -3.89 13.96
C TYR A 32 7.14 -3.00 15.10
N PRO A 33 5.83 -2.96 15.39
CA PRO A 33 4.74 -3.72 14.74
C PRO A 33 4.06 -2.97 13.58
N MET A 34 4.60 -1.86 13.10
CA MET A 34 4.00 -0.97 12.11
C MET A 34 4.47 -1.18 10.67
N LEU A 35 5.43 -2.06 10.42
CA LEU A 35 5.78 -2.44 9.05
C LEU A 35 4.78 -3.47 8.54
N LEU A 36 3.91 -3.05 7.62
CA LEU A 36 2.78 -3.85 7.15
C LEU A 36 2.96 -4.45 5.76
N VAL A 37 3.90 -3.95 4.97
CA VAL A 37 4.18 -4.50 3.64
C VAL A 37 5.21 -5.62 3.76
N ASP A 38 4.81 -6.85 3.43
CA ASP A 38 5.68 -8.02 3.53
C ASP A 38 6.56 -8.22 2.30
N LYS A 39 6.01 -7.93 1.13
CA LYS A 39 6.71 -8.08 -0.16
C LYS A 39 6.03 -7.23 -1.23
N VAL A 40 6.81 -6.66 -2.12
CA VAL A 40 6.32 -6.11 -3.38
C VAL A 40 6.46 -7.19 -4.45
N LEU A 41 5.38 -7.50 -5.11
CA LEU A 41 5.34 -8.50 -6.18
C LEU A 41 5.73 -7.90 -7.53
N ASP A 42 5.36 -6.64 -7.75
CA ASP A 42 5.65 -5.92 -8.97
C ASP A 42 5.53 -4.40 -8.78
N HIS A 43 6.30 -3.64 -9.52
CA HIS A 43 6.18 -2.18 -9.55
C HIS A 43 6.62 -1.60 -10.90
N GLU A 44 6.06 -0.46 -11.21
CA GLU A 44 6.45 0.37 -12.34
C GLU A 44 6.50 1.83 -11.85
N PRO A 45 7.70 2.44 -11.79
CA PRO A 45 7.85 3.83 -11.32
C PRO A 45 6.91 4.80 -12.04
N LEU A 46 6.37 5.77 -11.30
CA LEU A 46 5.38 6.75 -11.75
C LEU A 46 4.08 6.14 -12.32
N LYS A 47 3.80 4.89 -12.01
CA LYS A 47 2.60 4.21 -12.52
C LYS A 47 1.89 3.40 -11.44
N SER A 48 2.46 2.28 -11.01
CA SER A 48 1.75 1.36 -10.10
C SER A 48 2.69 0.48 -9.28
N LEU A 49 2.13 -0.08 -8.20
CA LEU A 49 2.80 -1.09 -7.39
C LEU A 49 1.77 -2.09 -6.88
N HIS A 50 2.18 -3.36 -6.87
CA HIS A 50 1.43 -4.46 -6.30
C HIS A 50 2.25 -5.11 -5.19
N ALA A 51 1.75 -5.06 -3.98
CA ALA A 51 2.38 -5.64 -2.80
C ALA A 51 1.43 -6.58 -2.06
N ILE A 52 1.95 -7.28 -1.07
CA ILE A 52 1.16 -8.11 -0.16
C ILE A 52 1.44 -7.78 1.30
N LYS A 53 0.40 -7.94 2.12
CA LYS A 53 0.46 -8.10 3.55
C LYS A 53 -0.21 -9.41 3.95
N ASN A 54 0.52 -10.28 4.62
CA ASN A 54 -0.05 -11.48 5.23
C ASN A 54 -0.63 -11.12 6.60
N VAL A 55 -1.90 -11.39 6.81
CA VAL A 55 -2.57 -11.17 8.09
C VAL A 55 -2.54 -12.49 8.87
N THR A 56 -1.92 -12.46 10.03
CA THR A 56 -1.80 -13.66 10.88
C THR A 56 -2.31 -13.39 12.29
N ILE A 57 -2.79 -14.45 12.98
CA ILE A 57 -3.20 -14.30 14.37
C ILE A 57 -2.04 -13.90 15.29
N ASN A 58 -0.80 -14.09 14.85
CA ASN A 58 0.40 -13.72 15.59
C ASN A 58 0.76 -12.22 15.42
N GLU A 59 -0.23 -11.35 15.44
CA GLU A 59 -0.06 -9.90 15.41
C GLU A 59 -0.62 -9.27 16.68
N PRO A 60 0.11 -8.33 17.32
CA PRO A 60 -0.29 -7.73 18.60
C PRO A 60 -1.68 -7.08 18.57
N VAL A 61 -2.09 -6.56 17.41
CA VAL A 61 -3.36 -5.84 17.23
C VAL A 61 -4.57 -6.71 17.59
N PHE A 62 -4.51 -8.02 17.38
CA PHE A 62 -5.62 -8.92 17.66
C PHE A 62 -5.82 -9.20 19.15
N THR A 63 -4.90 -8.81 20.02
CA THR A 63 -5.12 -8.81 21.46
C THR A 63 -6.27 -7.89 21.86
N GLY A 64 -6.45 -6.79 21.14
CA GLY A 64 -7.45 -5.76 21.44
C GLY A 64 -8.53 -5.55 20.37
N HIS A 65 -8.32 -6.01 19.15
CA HIS A 65 -9.25 -5.70 18.04
C HIS A 65 -9.76 -6.96 17.32
N PHE A 66 -10.64 -7.78 17.89
CA PHE A 66 -11.19 -7.67 19.23
C PHE A 66 -10.88 -8.94 20.02
N PRO A 67 -10.93 -8.95 21.37
CA PRO A 67 -10.57 -10.12 22.17
C PRO A 67 -11.30 -11.41 21.76
N ASP A 68 -12.60 -11.32 21.43
CA ASP A 68 -13.42 -12.46 21.05
C ASP A 68 -13.65 -12.60 19.54
N ALA A 69 -13.15 -11.66 18.74
CA ALA A 69 -13.33 -11.66 17.28
C ALA A 69 -12.18 -10.91 16.59
N ALA A 70 -11.19 -11.64 16.11
CA ALA A 70 -10.04 -11.05 15.42
C ALA A 70 -10.44 -10.47 14.06
N ILE A 71 -10.43 -9.14 13.96
CA ILE A 71 -10.69 -8.39 12.73
C ILE A 71 -9.54 -7.43 12.54
N PHE A 72 -8.91 -7.45 11.36
CA PHE A 72 -7.83 -6.53 11.06
C PHE A 72 -8.39 -5.10 10.94
N PRO A 73 -7.87 -4.12 11.68
CA PRO A 73 -8.42 -2.77 11.70
C PRO A 73 -8.41 -2.12 10.32
N GLY A 74 -9.56 -1.55 9.92
CA GLY A 74 -9.66 -0.86 8.63
C GLY A 74 -8.66 0.28 8.48
N VAL A 75 -8.39 1.02 9.56
CA VAL A 75 -7.38 2.10 9.56
C VAL A 75 -5.96 1.57 9.29
N LEU A 76 -5.66 0.33 9.66
CA LEU A 76 -4.37 -0.30 9.34
C LEU A 76 -4.34 -0.83 7.90
N ILE A 77 -5.48 -1.11 7.28
CA ILE A 77 -5.51 -1.37 5.83
C ILE A 77 -5.11 -0.10 5.06
N LEU A 78 -5.64 1.05 5.47
CA LEU A 78 -5.24 2.34 4.90
C LEU A 78 -3.74 2.61 5.13
N GLU A 79 -3.22 2.31 6.32
CA GLU A 79 -1.79 2.42 6.61
C GLU A 79 -0.95 1.52 5.70
N ALA A 80 -1.36 0.27 5.48
CA ALA A 80 -0.66 -0.64 4.57
C ALA A 80 -0.65 -0.10 3.13
N LEU A 81 -1.77 0.45 2.66
CA LEU A 81 -1.84 1.12 1.36
C LEU A 81 -0.94 2.35 1.30
N ALA A 82 -0.87 3.15 2.38
CA ALA A 82 0.04 4.29 2.46
C ALA A 82 1.51 3.88 2.38
N GLN A 83 1.90 2.83 3.07
CA GLN A 83 3.25 2.29 2.98
C GLN A 83 3.58 1.85 1.54
N ALA A 84 2.65 1.17 0.87
CA ALA A 84 2.79 0.82 -0.54
C ALA A 84 2.97 2.05 -1.43
N THR A 85 2.22 3.14 -1.19
CA THR A 85 2.41 4.41 -1.92
C THR A 85 3.77 5.03 -1.64
N GLY A 86 4.26 4.98 -0.41
CA GLY A 86 5.59 5.47 -0.05
C GLY A 86 6.70 4.71 -0.78
N ILE A 87 6.59 3.39 -0.85
CA ILE A 87 7.54 2.56 -1.61
C ILE A 87 7.53 2.96 -3.09
N LEU A 88 6.35 3.08 -3.70
CA LEU A 88 6.22 3.51 -5.10
C LEU A 88 6.79 4.91 -5.30
N GLY A 89 6.51 5.84 -4.40
CA GLY A 89 7.03 7.21 -4.45
C GLY A 89 8.55 7.27 -4.43
N PHE A 90 9.21 6.54 -3.52
CA PHE A 90 10.67 6.48 -3.47
C PHE A 90 11.29 5.76 -4.69
N LYS A 91 10.62 4.73 -5.21
CA LYS A 91 11.05 4.07 -6.47
C LYS A 91 10.81 4.94 -7.71
N SER A 92 9.93 5.90 -7.62
CA SER A 92 9.59 6.84 -8.69
C SER A 92 10.45 8.12 -8.66
N SER A 93 11.24 8.30 -7.62
CA SER A 93 12.20 9.38 -7.44
C SER A 93 13.63 8.80 -7.35
N GLU A 94 14.60 9.60 -6.94
CA GLU A 94 16.01 9.16 -6.80
C GLU A 94 16.27 8.26 -5.58
N GLY A 95 15.22 7.71 -4.99
CA GLY A 95 15.29 6.92 -3.77
C GLY A 95 14.98 7.75 -2.53
N ARG A 96 15.29 7.18 -1.37
CA ARG A 96 15.07 7.82 -0.07
C ARG A 96 16.38 8.41 0.44
N GLU A 97 16.37 9.70 0.77
CA GLU A 97 17.46 10.34 1.53
C GLU A 97 17.31 10.04 3.04
N GLU A 98 18.39 10.31 3.77
CA GLU A 98 18.36 10.19 5.22
C GLU A 98 17.28 11.09 5.83
N ASN A 99 16.50 10.54 6.77
CA ASN A 99 15.37 11.20 7.45
C ASN A 99 14.21 11.63 6.54
N GLU A 100 14.19 11.19 5.29
CA GLU A 100 13.00 11.37 4.44
C GLU A 100 11.93 10.33 4.71
N MET A 101 10.67 10.76 4.66
CA MET A 101 9.51 9.88 4.72
C MET A 101 8.31 10.50 4.00
N TYR A 102 7.37 9.64 3.64
CA TYR A 102 6.07 10.08 3.19
C TYR A 102 5.10 10.07 4.36
N LEU A 103 4.50 11.22 4.64
CA LEU A 103 3.45 11.37 5.64
C LEU A 103 2.10 11.55 4.96
N PHE A 104 1.05 11.00 5.54
CA PHE A 104 -0.30 11.28 5.10
C PHE A 104 -0.58 12.80 5.13
N ALA A 105 -1.07 13.33 4.03
CA ALA A 105 -1.62 14.68 3.94
C ALA A 105 -3.15 14.65 3.92
N SER A 106 -3.75 13.69 3.21
CA SER A 106 -5.19 13.45 3.24
C SER A 106 -5.54 12.03 2.81
N ILE A 107 -6.71 11.58 3.25
CA ILE A 107 -7.37 10.36 2.81
C ILE A 107 -8.79 10.74 2.42
N ASP A 108 -9.15 10.49 1.17
CA ASP A 108 -10.46 10.81 0.64
C ASP A 108 -11.16 9.55 0.13
N LYS A 109 -12.49 9.55 0.17
CA LYS A 109 -13.32 8.47 -0.38
C LYS A 109 -12.95 7.08 0.14
N ALA A 110 -12.49 6.99 1.39
CA ALA A 110 -12.20 5.70 2.01
C ALA A 110 -13.47 4.86 2.11
N ARG A 111 -13.39 3.60 1.68
CA ARG A 111 -14.46 2.62 1.73
C ARG A 111 -13.94 1.30 2.28
N PHE A 112 -14.63 0.78 3.27
CA PHE A 112 -14.37 -0.53 3.89
C PHE A 112 -15.52 -1.44 3.50
N LYS A 113 -15.25 -2.43 2.64
CA LYS A 113 -16.31 -3.24 2.02
C LYS A 113 -16.49 -4.60 2.68
N GLN A 114 -15.41 -5.17 3.20
CA GLN A 114 -15.43 -6.48 3.85
C GLN A 114 -14.38 -6.51 4.96
N PRO A 115 -14.62 -7.25 6.06
CA PRO A 115 -13.61 -7.46 7.09
C PRO A 115 -12.45 -8.31 6.55
N VAL A 116 -11.26 -8.03 7.06
CA VAL A 116 -10.05 -8.83 6.83
C VAL A 116 -9.73 -9.58 8.11
N LEU A 117 -9.47 -10.87 7.99
CA LEU A 117 -9.32 -11.79 9.12
C LEU A 117 -7.92 -12.42 9.13
N PRO A 118 -7.45 -12.94 10.28
CA PRO A 118 -6.26 -13.79 10.30
C PRO A 118 -6.39 -14.96 9.34
N GLY A 119 -5.33 -15.22 8.57
CA GLY A 119 -5.29 -16.19 7.48
C GLY A 119 -5.48 -15.58 6.09
N ASP A 120 -5.95 -14.33 6.01
CA ASP A 120 -6.05 -13.64 4.74
C ASP A 120 -4.69 -13.08 4.29
N THR A 121 -4.49 -13.05 2.99
CA THR A 121 -3.42 -12.28 2.35
C THR A 121 -4.05 -11.09 1.64
N MET A 122 -3.73 -9.88 2.08
CA MET A 122 -4.14 -8.67 1.39
C MET A 122 -3.20 -8.37 0.23
N HIS A 123 -3.76 -8.26 -0.96
CA HIS A 123 -3.09 -7.70 -2.13
C HIS A 123 -3.31 -6.19 -2.17
N LEU A 124 -2.23 -5.45 -2.07
CA LEU A 124 -2.22 -3.99 -2.03
C LEU A 124 -1.88 -3.48 -3.43
N HIS A 125 -2.83 -2.86 -4.10
CA HIS A 125 -2.64 -2.24 -5.40
C HIS A 125 -2.69 -0.73 -5.26
N VAL A 126 -1.66 -0.04 -5.67
CA VAL A 126 -1.62 1.43 -5.67
C VAL A 126 -1.24 1.95 -7.04
N GLU A 127 -1.90 3.02 -7.45
CA GLU A 127 -1.67 3.72 -8.71
C GLU A 127 -1.25 5.16 -8.41
N PHE A 128 -0.17 5.59 -9.06
CA PHE A 128 0.24 6.99 -9.05
C PHE A 128 -0.69 7.80 -9.95
N ILE A 129 -1.27 8.87 -9.42
CA ILE A 129 -2.17 9.76 -10.16
C ILE A 129 -1.44 11.01 -10.63
N LYS A 130 -0.78 11.70 -9.70
CA LYS A 130 -0.02 12.92 -9.99
C LYS A 130 0.86 13.34 -8.81
N GLU A 131 1.87 14.12 -9.13
CA GLU A 131 2.65 14.89 -8.16
C GLU A 131 2.48 16.38 -8.47
N ARG A 132 2.33 17.18 -7.44
CA ARG A 132 2.31 18.64 -7.54
C ARG A 132 2.86 19.27 -6.28
N ARG A 133 3.96 20.02 -6.41
CA ARG A 133 4.59 20.77 -5.30
C ARG A 133 4.92 19.89 -4.08
N GLY A 134 5.47 18.69 -4.31
CA GLY A 134 5.82 17.74 -3.26
C GLY A 134 4.64 16.97 -2.66
N MET A 135 3.43 17.18 -3.19
CA MET A 135 2.22 16.43 -2.84
C MET A 135 1.99 15.33 -3.87
N TRP A 136 2.02 14.09 -3.42
CA TRP A 136 1.86 12.91 -4.24
C TRP A 136 0.47 12.32 -4.04
N LYS A 137 -0.30 12.20 -5.12
CA LYS A 137 -1.63 11.61 -5.09
C LYS A 137 -1.62 10.22 -5.70
N PHE A 138 -2.25 9.29 -4.97
CA PHE A 138 -2.42 7.90 -5.36
C PHE A 138 -3.86 7.47 -5.21
N TYR A 139 -4.24 6.43 -5.94
CA TYR A 139 -5.42 5.63 -5.66
C TYR A 139 -4.95 4.27 -5.16
N GLY A 140 -5.62 3.72 -4.13
CA GLY A 140 -5.27 2.44 -3.54
C GLY A 140 -6.47 1.51 -3.35
N GLU A 141 -6.25 0.23 -3.60
CA GLU A 141 -7.18 -0.85 -3.31
C GLU A 141 -6.47 -1.99 -2.58
N ALA A 142 -7.09 -2.48 -1.51
CA ALA A 142 -6.72 -3.75 -0.90
C ALA A 142 -7.71 -4.82 -1.32
N LYS A 143 -7.21 -6.00 -1.71
CA LYS A 143 -8.01 -7.15 -2.15
C LYS A 143 -7.65 -8.40 -1.37
N VAL A 144 -8.66 -9.20 -1.06
CA VAL A 144 -8.52 -10.57 -0.52
C VAL A 144 -9.32 -11.49 -1.43
N ASP A 145 -8.68 -12.56 -1.90
CA ASP A 145 -9.28 -13.52 -2.84
C ASP A 145 -9.94 -12.84 -4.07
N GLY A 146 -9.26 -11.82 -4.59
CA GLY A 146 -9.69 -11.06 -5.76
C GLY A 146 -10.81 -10.04 -5.52
N LYS A 147 -11.34 -9.92 -4.29
CA LYS A 147 -12.41 -8.99 -3.93
C LYS A 147 -11.84 -7.77 -3.22
N VAL A 148 -12.27 -6.57 -3.61
CA VAL A 148 -11.89 -5.33 -2.93
C VAL A 148 -12.47 -5.32 -1.51
N VAL A 149 -11.59 -5.23 -0.52
CA VAL A 149 -11.96 -5.10 0.90
C VAL A 149 -11.87 -3.66 1.39
N CYS A 150 -10.98 -2.85 0.80
CA CYS A 150 -10.81 -1.43 1.11
C CYS A 150 -10.35 -0.67 -0.13
N SER A 151 -10.77 0.57 -0.27
CA SER A 151 -10.27 1.48 -1.31
C SER A 151 -10.23 2.92 -0.80
N ALA A 152 -9.32 3.74 -1.31
CA ALA A 152 -9.23 5.16 -0.98
C ALA A 152 -8.40 5.94 -1.99
N ASP A 153 -8.65 7.26 -2.04
CA ASP A 153 -7.71 8.23 -2.58
C ASP A 153 -6.75 8.64 -1.47
N LEU A 154 -5.45 8.53 -1.72
CA LEU A 154 -4.40 8.80 -0.75
C LEU A 154 -3.53 9.95 -1.23
N MET A 155 -3.28 10.91 -0.37
CA MET A 155 -2.33 11.99 -0.64
C MET A 155 -1.24 11.96 0.43
N CYS A 156 0.00 11.90 -0.02
CA CYS A 156 1.17 11.88 0.84
C CYS A 156 2.09 13.04 0.49
N ALA A 157 2.76 13.57 1.51
CA ALA A 157 3.78 14.60 1.36
C ALA A 157 5.13 14.02 1.76
N LYS A 158 6.12 14.16 0.88
CA LYS A 158 7.52 13.85 1.20
C LYS A 158 8.03 14.91 2.18
N ARG A 159 8.57 14.49 3.30
CA ARG A 159 9.10 15.36 4.37
C ARG A 159 10.42 14.82 4.87
N LYS A 160 11.27 15.75 5.29
CA LYS A 160 12.51 15.48 6.01
C LYS A 160 12.27 15.85 7.47
N LEU A 161 12.49 14.92 8.42
CA LEU A 161 12.33 15.13 9.86
C LEU A 161 13.68 15.30 10.52
#